data_b71697ac1c963c33f7925c3f9788913e
#
_entry.id   b71697ac1c963c33f7925c3f9788913e
#
_cell.length_a   1.000
_cell.length_b   1.000
_cell.length_c   1.000
_cell.angle_alpha   90.00
_cell.angle_beta   90.00
_cell.angle_gamma   90.00
#
_symmetry.space_group_name_H-M   'P 1'
#
loop_
_entity.id
_entity.type
_entity.pdbx_description
1 polymer ?
#
loop_
_entity_poly.entity_id
_entity_poly.type
_entity_poly.pdbx_seq_one_letter_code
_entity_poly.pdbx_strand_id
1 'polypeptide(L)'
;MPRLFTALRLPPSIAMQLSLLKGGLNGARWIDTENYHVTLAFFGDVDRHVANDLALALGGIDRYAFELRIDRLDAFGNGKPRALYARIEPVPALMELQAEIERLARRHGVPPDRRKFLPHVTLARLKGTAPHEVAHFIHSRGGYTSPQFAVDGFELLSSKASIGGGPYITEEHYALSDFGEDEDEALEEGFGTGGHGGPVMSATFNSR
;
A
#
# COMPACT_ATOMS: atom_id res chain seq x y z
N MET A 1 14.84 2.71 -22.73
CA MET A 1 13.47 2.46 -22.24
C MET A 1 13.44 2.78 -20.75
N PRO A 2 12.44 3.48 -20.22
CA PRO A 2 12.32 3.69 -18.79
C PRO A 2 11.92 2.37 -18.11
N ARG A 3 12.46 2.14 -16.91
CA ARG A 3 12.00 1.04 -16.07
C ARG A 3 10.73 1.46 -15.37
N LEU A 4 9.64 0.79 -15.65
CA LEU A 4 8.34 1.08 -15.06
C LEU A 4 8.04 0.16 -13.88
N PHE A 5 7.34 0.72 -12.89
CA PHE A 5 6.80 -0.01 -11.75
C PHE A 5 5.63 0.76 -11.14
N THR A 6 4.74 0.08 -10.45
CA THR A 6 3.69 0.70 -9.67
C THR A 6 4.05 0.73 -8.19
N ALA A 7 3.63 1.78 -7.49
CA ALA A 7 3.92 1.96 -6.08
C ALA A 7 2.87 2.79 -5.35
N LEU A 8 2.82 2.64 -4.02
CA LEU A 8 2.14 3.54 -3.11
C LEU A 8 3.12 4.56 -2.56
N ARG A 9 2.76 5.83 -2.56
CA ARG A 9 3.50 6.87 -1.85
C ARG A 9 3.17 6.81 -0.36
N LEU A 10 4.15 7.15 0.46
CA LEU A 10 3.91 7.32 1.88
C LEU A 10 3.46 8.76 2.18
N PRO A 11 2.55 8.96 3.12
CA PRO A 11 2.29 10.30 3.65
C PRO A 11 3.57 10.95 4.16
N PRO A 12 3.74 12.27 3.98
CA PRO A 12 4.94 12.99 4.42
C PRO A 12 5.27 12.79 5.91
N SER A 13 4.26 12.69 6.77
CA SER A 13 4.41 12.44 8.20
C SER A 13 5.05 11.08 8.49
N ILE A 14 4.64 10.01 7.79
CA ILE A 14 5.20 8.67 7.92
C ILE A 14 6.62 8.61 7.33
N ALA A 15 6.84 9.23 6.17
CA ALA A 15 8.15 9.31 5.56
C ALA A 15 9.16 10.05 6.46
N MET A 16 8.74 11.13 7.12
CA MET A 16 9.54 11.88 8.08
C MET A 16 9.90 10.99 9.29
N GLN A 17 8.94 10.29 9.90
CA GLN A 17 9.22 9.37 11.01
C GLN A 17 10.27 8.31 10.64
N LEU A 18 10.14 7.70 9.45
CA LEU A 18 11.14 6.74 8.95
C LEU A 18 12.50 7.38 8.73
N SER A 19 12.55 8.65 8.34
CA SER A 19 13.82 9.37 8.13
C SER A 19 14.63 9.54 9.41
N LEU A 20 13.97 9.61 10.57
CA LEU A 20 14.63 9.70 11.89
C LEU A 20 15.37 8.41 12.27
N LEU A 21 15.09 7.29 11.59
CA LEU A 21 15.80 6.04 11.80
C LEU A 21 17.14 5.97 11.08
N LYS A 22 17.45 6.94 10.19
CA LYS A 22 18.69 6.94 9.40
C LYS A 22 19.93 7.10 10.29
N GLY A 23 21.02 6.44 9.89
CA GLY A 23 22.31 6.51 10.57
C GLY A 23 22.60 5.32 11.46
N GLY A 24 23.84 5.26 11.97
CA GLY A 24 24.29 4.24 12.92
C GLY A 24 24.44 2.82 12.36
N LEU A 25 24.49 2.65 11.03
CA LEU A 25 24.70 1.33 10.42
C LEU A 25 25.77 1.43 9.32
N ASN A 26 26.92 0.80 9.54
CA ASN A 26 28.02 0.79 8.59
C ASN A 26 27.63 0.10 7.29
N GLY A 27 28.12 0.62 6.15
CA GLY A 27 27.84 0.06 4.83
C GLY A 27 26.40 0.30 4.34
N ALA A 28 25.58 1.05 5.09
CA ALA A 28 24.23 1.42 4.69
C ALA A 28 24.23 2.64 3.76
N ARG A 29 23.69 2.48 2.57
CA ARG A 29 23.31 3.59 1.69
C ARG A 29 21.81 3.85 1.89
N TRP A 30 21.50 4.90 2.63
CA TRP A 30 20.13 5.28 2.94
C TRP A 30 19.43 5.82 1.69
N ILE A 31 18.16 5.45 1.56
CA ILE A 31 17.27 5.98 0.52
C ILE A 31 16.80 7.38 0.94
N ASP A 32 16.75 8.31 -0.01
CA ASP A 32 16.22 9.64 0.24
C ASP A 32 14.73 9.57 0.60
N THR A 33 14.31 10.39 1.54
CA THR A 33 12.99 10.34 2.15
C THR A 33 11.87 10.50 1.11
N GLU A 34 12.08 11.36 0.12
CA GLU A 34 11.20 11.60 -1.02
C GLU A 34 11.00 10.39 -1.93
N ASN A 35 11.93 9.42 -1.85
CA ASN A 35 11.87 8.18 -2.63
C ASN A 35 11.29 6.99 -1.85
N TYR A 36 10.80 7.21 -0.64
CA TYR A 36 10.13 6.15 0.11
C TYR A 36 8.78 5.79 -0.52
N HIS A 37 8.61 4.51 -0.81
CA HIS A 37 7.40 3.98 -1.43
C HIS A 37 7.23 2.48 -1.10
N VAL A 38 6.03 1.98 -1.25
CA VAL A 38 5.75 0.54 -1.27
C VAL A 38 5.60 0.11 -2.73
N THR A 39 6.56 -0.64 -3.26
CA THR A 39 6.45 -1.16 -4.63
C THR A 39 5.35 -2.21 -4.69
N LEU A 40 4.41 -2.09 -5.63
CA LEU A 40 3.35 -3.07 -5.88
C LEU A 40 3.78 -4.09 -6.94
N ALA A 41 4.25 -3.63 -8.09
CA ALA A 41 4.72 -4.49 -9.18
C ALA A 41 5.82 -3.82 -10.00
N PHE A 42 6.83 -4.59 -10.41
CA PHE A 42 7.85 -4.15 -11.36
C PHE A 42 7.50 -4.66 -12.76
N PHE A 43 7.52 -3.75 -13.73
CA PHE A 43 7.29 -4.06 -15.14
C PHE A 43 8.61 -4.14 -15.93
N GLY A 44 9.66 -3.52 -15.41
CA GLY A 44 10.97 -3.49 -16.05
C GLY A 44 11.00 -2.56 -17.27
N ASP A 45 11.88 -2.89 -18.21
CA ASP A 45 12.04 -2.14 -19.47
C ASP A 45 10.96 -2.66 -20.46
N VAL A 46 9.90 -1.88 -20.67
CA VAL A 46 8.79 -2.22 -21.59
C VAL A 46 8.77 -1.29 -22.79
N ASP A 47 8.25 -1.78 -23.91
CA ASP A 47 8.07 -0.98 -25.12
C ASP A 47 7.00 0.10 -24.90
N ARG A 48 7.11 1.20 -25.62
CA ARG A 48 6.25 2.38 -25.45
C ARG A 48 4.75 2.07 -25.59
N HIS A 49 4.40 1.22 -26.57
CA HIS A 49 3.00 0.84 -26.76
C HIS A 49 2.48 -0.01 -25.59
N VAL A 50 3.28 -0.97 -25.10
CA VAL A 50 2.94 -1.79 -23.93
C VAL A 50 2.81 -0.89 -22.67
N ALA A 51 3.69 0.10 -22.54
CA ALA A 51 3.63 1.07 -21.43
C ALA A 51 2.32 1.89 -21.45
N ASN A 52 1.92 2.37 -22.64
CA ASN A 52 0.67 3.11 -22.82
C ASN A 52 -0.57 2.23 -22.54
N ASP A 53 -0.60 1.01 -23.10
CA ASP A 53 -1.70 0.08 -22.90
C ASP A 53 -1.83 -0.32 -21.43
N LEU A 54 -0.70 -0.52 -20.75
CA LEU A 54 -0.66 -0.83 -19.34
C LEU A 54 -1.15 0.36 -18.49
N ALA A 55 -0.72 1.60 -18.81
CA ALA A 55 -1.19 2.80 -18.13
C ALA A 55 -2.70 2.96 -18.22
N LEU A 56 -3.27 2.76 -19.43
CA LEU A 56 -4.73 2.80 -19.61
C LEU A 56 -5.44 1.69 -18.82
N ALA A 57 -4.90 0.47 -18.83
CA ALA A 57 -5.50 -0.66 -18.12
C ALA A 57 -5.47 -0.45 -16.59
N LEU A 58 -4.40 0.13 -16.06
CA LEU A 58 -4.27 0.48 -14.63
C LEU A 58 -5.31 1.53 -14.21
N GLY A 59 -5.65 2.48 -15.10
CA GLY A 59 -6.72 3.47 -14.88
C GLY A 59 -8.13 2.86 -14.78
N GLY A 60 -8.32 1.61 -15.18
CA GLY A 60 -9.58 0.88 -15.04
C GLY A 60 -9.72 0.12 -13.71
N ILE A 61 -8.76 0.23 -12.79
CA ILE A 61 -8.86 -0.38 -11.46
C ILE A 61 -9.84 0.45 -10.62
N ASP A 62 -10.94 -0.19 -10.22
CA ASP A 62 -11.96 0.39 -9.33
C ASP A 62 -11.90 -0.33 -7.98
N ARG A 63 -11.32 0.35 -6.99
CA ARG A 63 -11.15 -0.14 -5.62
C ARG A 63 -11.25 1.01 -4.63
N TYR A 64 -11.68 0.70 -3.43
CA TYR A 64 -11.76 1.67 -2.35
C TYR A 64 -10.39 1.98 -1.74
N ALA A 65 -10.27 3.18 -1.20
CA ALA A 65 -9.19 3.57 -0.32
C ALA A 65 -9.13 2.62 0.90
N PHE A 66 -7.94 2.46 1.47
CA PHE A 66 -7.73 1.57 2.61
C PHE A 66 -6.61 2.10 3.51
N GLU A 67 -6.51 1.55 4.70
CA GLU A 67 -5.48 1.94 5.65
C GLU A 67 -4.34 0.93 5.70
N LEU A 68 -3.13 1.45 5.90
CA LEU A 68 -1.91 0.68 6.12
C LEU A 68 -1.21 1.13 7.40
N ARG A 69 -0.35 0.26 7.92
CA ARG A 69 0.63 0.61 8.94
C ARG A 69 1.94 -0.12 8.74
N ILE A 70 3.01 0.45 9.25
CA ILE A 70 4.30 -0.21 9.39
C ILE A 70 4.27 -0.96 10.73
N ASP A 71 4.56 -2.25 10.70
CA ASP A 71 4.50 -3.10 11.90
C ASP A 71 5.88 -3.41 12.50
N ARG A 72 6.97 -3.32 11.72
CA ARG A 72 8.35 -3.54 12.20
C ARG A 72 9.41 -3.16 11.18
N LEU A 73 10.65 -3.14 11.67
CA LEU A 73 11.84 -3.13 10.82
C LEU A 73 12.33 -4.57 10.59
N ASP A 74 12.91 -4.82 9.41
CA ASP A 74 13.47 -6.11 9.05
C ASP A 74 14.54 -5.95 7.96
N ALA A 75 15.24 -7.03 7.58
CA ALA A 75 16.28 -6.99 6.57
C ALA A 75 16.18 -8.16 5.58
N PHE A 76 16.45 -7.88 4.31
CA PHE A 76 16.61 -8.91 3.30
C PHE A 76 18.04 -9.46 3.27
N GLY A 77 18.18 -10.76 3.02
CA GLY A 77 19.45 -11.45 2.82
C GLY A 77 19.90 -12.23 4.06
N ASN A 78 19.39 -13.46 4.19
CA ASN A 78 19.83 -14.40 5.25
C ASN A 78 21.35 -14.59 5.21
N GLY A 79 22.04 -14.34 6.32
CA GLY A 79 23.49 -14.46 6.46
C GLY A 79 24.32 -13.39 5.74
N LYS A 80 23.74 -12.69 4.74
CA LYS A 80 24.38 -11.58 4.03
C LYS A 80 23.36 -10.48 3.79
N PRO A 81 23.18 -9.55 4.73
CA PRO A 81 22.20 -8.47 4.61
C PRO A 81 22.43 -7.63 3.35
N ARG A 82 21.34 -7.34 2.62
CA ARG A 82 21.37 -6.58 1.37
C ARG A 82 20.50 -5.32 1.39
N ALA A 83 19.46 -5.32 2.21
CA ALA A 83 18.62 -4.14 2.40
C ALA A 83 17.97 -4.17 3.77
N LEU A 84 17.87 -2.99 4.39
CA LEU A 84 17.03 -2.72 5.56
C LEU A 84 15.69 -2.17 5.04
N TYR A 85 14.58 -2.60 5.61
CA TYR A 85 13.26 -2.16 5.23
C TYR A 85 12.30 -2.03 6.42
N ALA A 86 11.29 -1.20 6.25
CA ALA A 86 10.13 -1.14 7.12
C ALA A 86 9.03 -2.03 6.50
N ARG A 87 8.56 -3.02 7.26
CA ARG A 87 7.52 -3.93 6.81
C ARG A 87 6.15 -3.26 6.93
N ILE A 88 5.35 -3.37 5.89
CA ILE A 88 3.94 -3.01 5.90
C ILE A 88 3.13 -4.24 6.30
N GLU A 89 2.17 -4.04 7.21
CA GLU A 89 1.22 -5.09 7.55
C GLU A 89 0.41 -5.49 6.31
N PRO A 90 0.39 -6.78 5.94
CA PRO A 90 -0.36 -7.22 4.78
C PRO A 90 -1.85 -7.24 5.10
N VAL A 91 -2.60 -6.26 4.58
CA VAL A 91 -4.07 -6.22 4.66
C VAL A 91 -4.68 -6.76 3.36
N PRO A 92 -5.90 -7.34 3.38
CA PRO A 92 -6.55 -7.90 2.19
C PRO A 92 -6.61 -6.93 1.02
N ALA A 93 -7.03 -5.67 1.24
CA ALA A 93 -7.15 -4.66 0.20
C ALA A 93 -5.83 -4.40 -0.54
N LEU A 94 -4.70 -4.32 0.18
CA LEU A 94 -3.37 -4.17 -0.42
C LEU A 94 -2.98 -5.38 -1.27
N MET A 95 -3.22 -6.59 -0.75
CA MET A 95 -2.87 -7.83 -1.43
C MET A 95 -3.70 -8.04 -2.70
N GLU A 96 -4.97 -7.65 -2.66
CA GLU A 96 -5.87 -7.73 -3.80
C GLU A 96 -5.54 -6.70 -4.88
N LEU A 97 -5.24 -5.45 -4.49
CA LEU A 97 -4.77 -4.41 -5.42
C LEU A 97 -3.50 -4.88 -6.14
N GLN A 98 -2.52 -5.39 -5.40
CA GLN A 98 -1.28 -5.90 -5.95
C GLN A 98 -1.51 -7.08 -6.92
N ALA A 99 -2.35 -8.03 -6.55
CA ALA A 99 -2.69 -9.18 -7.39
C ALA A 99 -3.41 -8.76 -8.69
N GLU A 100 -4.25 -7.74 -8.62
CA GLU A 100 -4.94 -7.19 -9.79
C GLU A 100 -3.96 -6.50 -10.73
N ILE A 101 -3.07 -5.67 -10.22
CA ILE A 101 -2.01 -5.01 -10.99
C ILE A 101 -1.13 -6.05 -11.71
N GLU A 102 -0.70 -7.11 -11.02
CA GLU A 102 0.08 -8.18 -11.65
C GLU A 102 -0.71 -8.95 -12.72
N ARG A 103 -2.00 -9.15 -12.50
CA ARG A 103 -2.87 -9.80 -13.48
C ARG A 103 -3.02 -8.96 -14.75
N LEU A 104 -3.19 -7.64 -14.60
CA LEU A 104 -3.22 -6.70 -15.73
C LEU A 104 -1.88 -6.70 -16.47
N ALA A 105 -0.76 -6.59 -15.76
CA ALA A 105 0.57 -6.61 -16.34
C ALA A 105 0.82 -7.87 -17.19
N ARG A 106 0.42 -9.04 -16.68
CA ARG A 106 0.52 -10.31 -17.42
C ARG A 106 -0.32 -10.32 -18.71
N ARG A 107 -1.52 -9.74 -18.69
CA ARG A 107 -2.37 -9.62 -19.87
C ARG A 107 -1.75 -8.77 -20.97
N HIS A 108 -0.92 -7.80 -20.58
CA HIS A 108 -0.16 -6.92 -21.49
C HIS A 108 1.26 -7.43 -21.78
N GLY A 109 1.53 -8.72 -21.53
CA GLY A 109 2.80 -9.36 -21.90
C GLY A 109 3.97 -9.09 -20.92
N VAL A 110 3.72 -8.48 -19.79
CA VAL A 110 4.75 -8.28 -18.76
C VAL A 110 4.86 -9.54 -17.88
N PRO A 111 6.05 -10.15 -17.79
CA PRO A 111 6.23 -11.35 -16.98
C PRO A 111 6.05 -11.05 -15.49
N PRO A 112 5.41 -11.96 -14.72
CA PRO A 112 5.23 -11.76 -13.29
C PRO A 112 6.56 -11.86 -12.54
N ASP A 113 6.69 -11.12 -11.44
CA ASP A 113 7.77 -11.38 -10.49
C ASP A 113 7.54 -12.75 -9.85
N ARG A 114 8.58 -13.59 -9.86
CA ARG A 114 8.51 -14.94 -9.27
C ARG A 114 8.59 -14.94 -7.74
N ARG A 115 8.94 -13.81 -7.15
CA ARG A 115 9.06 -13.68 -5.70
C ARG A 115 7.68 -13.42 -5.10
N LYS A 116 7.44 -14.04 -3.93
CA LYS A 116 6.24 -13.73 -3.16
C LYS A 116 6.26 -12.24 -2.79
N PHE A 117 5.13 -11.57 -3.02
CA PHE A 117 4.96 -10.19 -2.62
C PHE A 117 5.08 -10.05 -1.10
N LEU A 118 6.00 -9.20 -0.68
CA LEU A 118 6.19 -8.80 0.71
C LEU A 118 6.12 -7.26 0.74
N PRO A 119 5.02 -6.68 1.22
CA PRO A 119 4.88 -5.23 1.25
C PRO A 119 5.87 -4.60 2.21
N HIS A 120 6.68 -3.66 1.71
CA HIS A 120 7.74 -3.02 2.48
C HIS A 120 8.17 -1.68 1.88
N VAL A 121 8.77 -0.85 2.71
CA VAL A 121 9.50 0.36 2.32
C VAL A 121 10.99 0.13 2.49
N THR A 122 11.76 0.19 1.43
CA THR A 122 13.22 0.08 1.53
C THR A 122 13.80 1.34 2.17
N LEU A 123 14.51 1.18 3.29
CA LEU A 123 15.15 2.29 4.01
C LEU A 123 16.61 2.49 3.62
N ALA A 124 17.33 1.38 3.43
CA ALA A 124 18.74 1.42 3.03
C ALA A 124 19.14 0.18 2.19
N ARG A 125 20.08 0.38 1.27
CA ARG A 125 20.83 -0.70 0.63
C ARG A 125 22.08 -0.97 1.46
N LEU A 126 22.35 -2.25 1.72
CA LEU A 126 23.47 -2.68 2.56
C LEU A 126 24.57 -3.30 1.71
N LYS A 127 25.83 -2.89 1.95
CA LYS A 127 27.00 -3.43 1.28
C LYS A 127 28.11 -3.66 2.30
N GLY A 128 28.46 -4.92 2.53
CA GLY A 128 29.51 -5.28 3.48
C GLY A 128 29.14 -5.11 4.96
N THR A 129 27.86 -4.84 5.27
CA THR A 129 27.35 -4.72 6.63
C THR A 129 27.29 -6.11 7.28
N ALA A 130 27.84 -6.24 8.47
CA ALA A 130 27.82 -7.51 9.17
C ALA A 130 26.42 -7.88 9.69
N PRO A 131 26.03 -9.17 9.66
CA PRO A 131 24.70 -9.59 10.12
C PRO A 131 24.37 -9.18 11.56
N HIS A 132 25.35 -9.23 12.45
CA HIS A 132 25.16 -8.85 13.86
C HIS A 132 24.92 -7.33 14.03
N GLU A 133 25.53 -6.48 13.19
CA GLU A 133 25.28 -5.04 13.21
C GLU A 133 23.85 -4.72 12.80
N VAL A 134 23.33 -5.41 11.75
CA VAL A 134 21.93 -5.26 11.31
C VAL A 134 20.98 -5.78 12.37
N ALA A 135 21.25 -6.92 12.98
CA ALA A 135 20.44 -7.48 14.06
C ALA A 135 20.41 -6.54 15.27
N HIS A 136 21.54 -5.97 15.66
CA HIS A 136 21.63 -4.99 16.75
C HIS A 136 20.85 -3.71 16.40
N PHE A 137 20.98 -3.21 15.17
CA PHE A 137 20.26 -2.05 14.69
C PHE A 137 18.74 -2.27 14.77
N ILE A 138 18.26 -3.40 14.25
CA ILE A 138 16.84 -3.75 14.30
C ILE A 138 16.39 -3.92 15.75
N HIS A 139 17.15 -4.61 16.59
CA HIS A 139 16.80 -4.82 18.00
C HIS A 139 16.69 -3.51 18.77
N SER A 140 17.64 -2.59 18.59
CA SER A 140 17.64 -1.29 19.25
C SER A 140 16.48 -0.35 18.82
N ARG A 141 15.86 -0.63 17.68
CA ARG A 141 14.72 0.11 17.10
C ARG A 141 13.51 -0.80 16.85
N GLY A 142 13.53 -2.02 17.33
CA GLY A 142 12.59 -3.11 17.01
C GLY A 142 11.16 -2.91 17.48
N GLY A 143 10.91 -1.89 18.33
CA GLY A 143 9.56 -1.45 18.70
C GLY A 143 8.96 -0.42 17.73
N TYR A 144 9.62 -0.11 16.60
CA TYR A 144 9.07 0.86 15.68
C TYR A 144 7.83 0.32 14.97
N THR A 145 6.73 1.01 15.17
CA THR A 145 5.47 0.87 14.44
C THR A 145 4.99 2.27 14.03
N SER A 146 4.24 2.39 12.93
CA SER A 146 3.62 3.66 12.58
C SER A 146 2.17 3.73 13.08
N PRO A 147 1.59 4.94 13.19
CA PRO A 147 0.14 5.09 13.11
C PRO A 147 -0.40 4.50 11.81
N GLN A 148 -1.69 4.20 11.78
CA GLN A 148 -2.39 3.89 10.52
C GLN A 148 -2.34 5.13 9.62
N PHE A 149 -2.28 4.89 8.31
CA PHE A 149 -2.31 5.95 7.32
C PHE A 149 -3.11 5.50 6.09
N ALA A 150 -3.89 6.43 5.56
CA ALA A 150 -4.72 6.19 4.39
C ALA A 150 -3.88 6.02 3.12
N VAL A 151 -4.39 5.16 2.24
CA VAL A 151 -3.95 4.99 0.86
C VAL A 151 -5.14 5.29 -0.03
N ASP A 152 -5.10 6.44 -0.69
CA ASP A 152 -6.14 6.99 -1.55
C ASP A 152 -5.80 6.86 -3.05
N GLY A 153 -4.65 6.25 -3.36
CA GLY A 153 -4.22 6.05 -4.74
C GLY A 153 -2.91 5.30 -4.85
N PHE A 154 -2.55 4.98 -6.09
CA PHE A 154 -1.25 4.42 -6.45
C PHE A 154 -0.69 5.12 -7.69
N GLU A 155 0.60 4.95 -7.92
CA GLU A 155 1.29 5.63 -9.02
C GLU A 155 1.96 4.63 -9.96
N LEU A 156 2.01 4.98 -11.23
CA LEU A 156 2.95 4.42 -12.20
C LEU A 156 4.19 5.30 -12.20
N LEU A 157 5.32 4.70 -11.88
CA LEU A 157 6.60 5.38 -11.75
C LEU A 157 7.59 4.87 -12.78
N SER A 158 8.46 5.76 -13.23
CA SER A 158 9.64 5.38 -14.00
C SER A 158 10.93 5.67 -13.24
N SER A 159 11.93 4.83 -13.47
CA SER A 159 13.30 5.09 -13.03
C SER A 159 14.22 5.20 -14.23
N LYS A 160 15.09 6.19 -14.27
CA LYS A 160 16.23 6.15 -15.18
C LYS A 160 17.14 4.99 -14.78
N ALA A 161 17.77 4.34 -15.77
CA ALA A 161 18.69 3.24 -15.54
C ALA A 161 19.86 3.70 -14.67
N SER A 162 19.68 3.70 -13.38
CA SER A 162 20.67 4.10 -12.39
C SER A 162 20.61 3.17 -11.18
N ILE A 163 21.52 3.33 -10.31
CA ILE A 163 21.96 2.53 -9.17
C ILE A 163 20.84 2.12 -8.16
N GLY A 164 19.54 2.36 -8.45
CA GLY A 164 18.39 2.11 -7.57
C GLY A 164 18.34 3.11 -6.38
N GLY A 165 17.15 3.57 -6.04
CA GLY A 165 16.95 4.52 -4.93
C GLY A 165 16.52 5.91 -5.35
N GLY A 166 16.12 6.08 -6.63
CA GLY A 166 15.63 7.34 -7.17
C GLY A 166 16.69 8.18 -7.88
N PRO A 167 16.33 9.35 -8.41
CA PRO A 167 14.97 9.90 -8.40
C PRO A 167 14.01 9.07 -9.27
N TYR A 168 12.76 8.99 -8.82
CA TYR A 168 11.66 8.40 -9.57
C TYR A 168 10.79 9.49 -10.17
N ILE A 169 10.26 9.26 -11.38
CA ILE A 169 9.35 10.17 -12.06
C ILE A 169 7.96 9.54 -12.02
N THR A 170 6.97 10.30 -11.56
CA THR A 170 5.57 9.89 -11.64
C THR A 170 5.11 10.09 -13.08
N GLU A 171 4.74 9.00 -13.74
CA GLU A 171 4.19 9.00 -15.09
C GLU A 171 2.66 9.20 -15.03
N GLU A 172 1.99 8.49 -14.12
CA GLU A 172 0.54 8.57 -13.91
C GLU A 172 0.20 8.37 -12.43
N HIS A 173 -0.92 8.96 -12.01
CA HIS A 173 -1.52 8.77 -10.69
C HIS A 173 -2.94 8.23 -10.85
N TYR A 174 -3.27 7.21 -10.08
CA TYR A 174 -4.57 6.55 -10.08
C TYR A 174 -5.20 6.69 -8.70
N ALA A 175 -6.29 7.44 -8.62
CA ALA A 175 -7.06 7.55 -7.39
C ALA A 175 -7.83 6.26 -7.11
N LEU A 176 -7.94 5.91 -5.85
CA LEU A 176 -8.90 4.92 -5.36
C LEU A 176 -10.20 5.65 -4.99
N SER A 177 -11.33 4.95 -5.05
CA SER A 177 -12.61 5.48 -4.60
C SER A 177 -12.55 5.80 -3.11
N ASP A 178 -13.38 6.72 -2.63
CA ASP A 178 -13.47 7.01 -1.20
C ASP A 178 -13.72 5.73 -0.40
N PHE A 179 -13.35 5.73 0.88
CA PHE A 179 -13.60 4.59 1.75
C PHE A 179 -15.03 4.10 1.56
N GLY A 180 -15.21 2.82 1.22
CA GLY A 180 -16.55 2.24 1.17
C GLY A 180 -17.21 2.43 2.53
N GLU A 181 -18.42 2.96 2.55
CA GLU A 181 -19.27 2.89 3.73
C GLU A 181 -19.43 1.39 4.04
N ASP A 182 -19.10 0.98 5.25
CA ASP A 182 -19.28 -0.41 5.68
C ASP A 182 -20.75 -0.76 5.47
N GLU A 183 -21.04 -1.76 4.62
CA GLU A 183 -22.41 -2.23 4.35
C GLU A 183 -23.14 -2.72 5.62
N ASP A 184 -22.48 -2.74 6.77
CA ASP A 184 -23.03 -3.15 8.05
C ASP A 184 -23.95 -2.10 8.70
N GLU A 185 -23.92 -0.80 8.33
CA GLU A 185 -24.90 0.18 8.85
C GLU A 185 -26.26 0.07 8.17
N ALA A 186 -26.37 -0.53 6.99
CA ALA A 186 -27.64 -0.63 6.25
C ALA A 186 -28.60 -1.68 6.80
N LEU A 187 -28.18 -2.54 7.73
CA LEU A 187 -29.04 -3.60 8.31
C LEU A 187 -29.72 -3.22 9.63
N GLU A 188 -29.35 -2.12 10.28
CA GLU A 188 -29.99 -1.71 11.55
C GLU A 188 -31.19 -0.77 11.38
N GLU A 189 -31.38 -0.11 10.25
CA GLU A 189 -32.54 0.75 10.03
C GLU A 189 -33.81 0.03 9.51
N GLY A 190 -33.75 -1.28 9.26
CA GLY A 190 -34.86 -2.07 8.72
C GLY A 190 -35.83 -2.69 9.73
N PHE A 191 -35.60 -2.56 11.05
CA PHE A 191 -36.46 -3.16 12.09
C PHE A 191 -37.13 -2.10 12.98
N GLY A 192 -37.86 -1.16 12.38
CA GLY A 192 -38.64 -0.11 13.01
C GLY A 192 -40.13 -0.29 12.75
N THR A 193 -40.80 -1.04 13.60
CA THR A 193 -42.20 -0.90 14.01
C THR A 193 -43.29 -0.77 12.92
N GLY A 194 -43.76 -1.90 12.44
CA GLY A 194 -45.10 -2.06 11.89
C GLY A 194 -46.15 -2.04 13.01
N GLY A 195 -46.55 -0.88 13.49
CA GLY A 195 -47.70 -0.74 14.41
C GLY A 195 -49.01 -0.92 13.66
N HIS A 196 -49.70 -2.03 13.87
CA HIS A 196 -51.07 -2.26 13.48
C HIS A 196 -51.99 -1.39 14.36
N GLY A 197 -52.45 -0.25 13.86
CA GLY A 197 -53.60 0.45 14.40
C GLY A 197 -54.86 0.03 13.69
N GLY A 198 -55.59 -0.93 14.27
CA GLY A 198 -56.98 -1.28 13.88
C GLY A 198 -57.97 -0.22 14.39
N PRO A 199 -59.07 0.05 13.67
CA PRO A 199 -60.04 1.06 14.06
C PRO A 199 -60.90 0.57 15.19
N VAL A 200 -60.97 1.29 16.32
CA VAL A 200 -61.96 1.07 17.39
C VAL A 200 -63.21 1.85 17.04
N MET A 201 -64.31 1.15 16.80
CA MET A 201 -65.65 1.71 16.67
C MET A 201 -66.07 2.36 17.97
N SER A 202 -66.53 3.61 17.84
CA SER A 202 -67.25 4.32 18.90
C SER A 202 -68.66 3.76 19.03
N ALA A 203 -69.01 3.32 20.22
CA ALA A 203 -70.40 3.07 20.60
C ALA A 203 -70.77 4.10 21.66
N THR A 204 -71.63 5.03 21.26
CA THR A 204 -72.42 5.93 22.11
C THR A 204 -73.46 5.14 22.90
N PHE A 205 -73.50 5.31 24.21
CA PHE A 205 -74.70 5.00 25.00
C PHE A 205 -74.99 6.17 25.93
N ASN A 206 -76.18 6.72 25.71
CA ASN A 206 -76.85 7.77 26.45
C ASN A 206 -77.66 7.13 27.58
N SER A 207 -77.67 7.73 28.77
CA SER A 207 -78.84 7.86 29.61
C SER A 207 -78.53 8.10 31.09
N ARG A 208 -79.02 9.22 31.50
CA ARG A 208 -79.51 9.72 32.76
C ARG A 208 -78.49 10.17 33.83
#